data_b02e83fff54af069e61086c04693b1d7
#
_entry.id   b02e83fff54af069e61086c04693b1d7
#
_cell.length_a   1.000
_cell.length_b   1.000
_cell.length_c   1.000
_cell.angle_alpha   90.00
_cell.angle_beta   90.00
_cell.angle_gamma   90.00
#
_symmetry.space_group_name_H-M   'P 1'
#
loop_
_entity.id
_entity.type
_entity.pdbx_description
1 polymer ?
#
loop_
_entity_poly.entity_id
_entity_poly.type
_entity_poly.pdbx_seq_one_letter_code
_entity_poly.pdbx_strand_id
1 'polypeptide(L)'
;PIEDIGCVVLENQMINITLPLLNELVKNNVAVILCDNKMMPTSMLQSLDANTTQAESLKFQLAVSEPMKKQAWKQIIESKIANQSAVLGLAGKNKDILKPYYNNVKSGDSDNREGLAAKVYWNSLFGNSFKRERDGCPPNALLNYGYAILRAAVARALLGSGLLPNLGIFHKSRDRKST
;
A
#
# COMPACT_ATOMS: atom_id res chain seq x y z
N PRO A 1 5.90 -6.92 -24.84
CA PRO A 1 6.65 -5.67 -24.90
C PRO A 1 6.85 -5.09 -23.49
N ILE A 2 7.82 -4.19 -23.30
CA ILE A 2 8.09 -3.58 -21.98
C ILE A 2 6.91 -2.72 -21.52
N GLU A 3 6.19 -2.12 -22.44
CA GLU A 3 5.01 -1.29 -22.17
C GLU A 3 3.89 -2.06 -21.44
N ASP A 4 3.82 -3.37 -21.59
CA ASP A 4 2.81 -4.22 -20.95
C ASP A 4 3.20 -4.61 -19.52
N ILE A 5 4.45 -4.33 -19.12
CA ILE A 5 4.96 -4.72 -17.81
C ILE A 5 4.58 -3.66 -16.77
N GLY A 6 3.80 -4.04 -15.77
CA GLY A 6 3.46 -3.17 -14.65
C GLY A 6 4.49 -3.17 -13.52
N CYS A 7 5.10 -4.34 -13.28
CA CYS A 7 6.01 -4.54 -12.15
C CYS A 7 7.03 -5.64 -12.48
N VAL A 8 8.27 -5.44 -12.05
CA VAL A 8 9.34 -6.44 -12.06
C VAL A 8 9.88 -6.58 -10.65
N VAL A 9 9.95 -7.81 -10.13
CA VAL A 9 10.52 -8.09 -8.81
C VAL A 9 11.85 -8.80 -8.99
N LEU A 10 12.91 -8.18 -8.50
CA LEU A 10 14.28 -8.71 -8.54
C LEU A 10 14.61 -9.27 -7.15
N GLU A 11 14.29 -10.55 -6.95
CA GLU A 11 14.43 -11.20 -5.63
C GLU A 11 15.72 -11.98 -5.45
N ASN A 12 16.30 -12.51 -6.56
CA ASN A 12 17.51 -13.32 -6.47
C ASN A 12 18.75 -12.42 -6.50
N GLN A 13 19.63 -12.57 -5.50
CA GLN A 13 20.86 -11.79 -5.36
C GLN A 13 21.90 -12.06 -6.48
N MET A 14 21.74 -13.13 -7.27
CA MET A 14 22.64 -13.47 -8.39
C MET A 14 22.17 -12.94 -9.74
N ILE A 15 21.07 -12.17 -9.78
CA ILE A 15 20.58 -11.56 -11.02
C ILE A 15 21.59 -10.52 -11.53
N ASN A 16 21.99 -10.67 -12.80
CA ASN A 16 22.71 -9.66 -13.55
C ASN A 16 21.74 -8.95 -14.48
N ILE A 17 21.67 -7.65 -14.39
CA ILE A 17 20.81 -6.82 -15.23
C ILE A 17 21.62 -5.67 -15.83
N THR A 18 21.38 -5.38 -17.10
CA THR A 18 22.11 -4.30 -17.77
C THR A 18 21.47 -2.94 -17.48
N LEU A 19 22.29 -1.90 -17.40
CA LEU A 19 21.80 -0.54 -17.18
C LEU A 19 20.83 -0.05 -18.28
N PRO A 20 21.04 -0.36 -19.60
CA PRO A 20 20.04 -0.03 -20.63
C PRO A 20 18.67 -0.65 -20.37
N LEU A 21 18.60 -1.90 -19.91
CA LEU A 21 17.33 -2.54 -19.58
C LEU A 21 16.65 -1.87 -18.39
N LEU A 22 17.41 -1.53 -17.33
CA LEU A 22 16.86 -0.80 -16.17
C LEU A 22 16.31 0.56 -16.60
N ASN A 23 17.04 1.30 -17.42
CA ASN A 23 16.60 2.60 -17.92
C ASN A 23 15.31 2.48 -18.75
N GLU A 24 15.20 1.47 -19.60
CA GLU A 24 14.02 1.26 -20.42
C GLU A 24 12.80 0.86 -19.57
N LEU A 25 12.98 0.03 -18.55
CA LEU A 25 11.92 -0.30 -17.59
C LEU A 25 11.41 0.96 -16.86
N VAL A 26 12.32 1.76 -16.34
CA VAL A 26 11.97 3.00 -15.61
C VAL A 26 11.29 4.02 -16.53
N LYS A 27 11.79 4.19 -17.76
CA LYS A 27 11.20 5.08 -18.78
C LYS A 27 9.75 4.70 -19.11
N ASN A 28 9.44 3.41 -19.12
CA ASN A 28 8.08 2.89 -19.32
C ASN A 28 7.26 2.83 -18.00
N ASN A 29 7.71 3.53 -16.97
CA ASN A 29 7.04 3.59 -15.67
C ASN A 29 6.77 2.20 -15.06
N VAL A 30 7.67 1.22 -15.29
CA VAL A 30 7.61 -0.09 -14.66
C VAL A 30 8.09 0.02 -13.20
N ALA A 31 7.34 -0.54 -12.26
CA ALA A 31 7.80 -0.64 -10.88
C ALA A 31 8.88 -1.73 -10.77
N VAL A 32 10.15 -1.34 -10.74
CA VAL A 32 11.26 -2.28 -10.52
C VAL A 32 11.55 -2.37 -9.03
N ILE A 33 11.17 -3.50 -8.42
CA ILE A 33 11.29 -3.76 -6.99
C ILE A 33 12.54 -4.56 -6.71
N LEU A 34 13.36 -4.08 -5.78
CA LEU A 34 14.57 -4.76 -5.31
C LEU A 34 14.29 -5.44 -3.97
N CYS A 35 14.76 -6.67 -3.82
CA CYS A 35 14.62 -7.44 -2.57
C CYS A 35 15.95 -7.54 -1.84
N ASP A 36 15.88 -7.71 -0.52
CA ASP A 36 17.04 -7.97 0.32
C ASP A 36 17.51 -9.44 0.25
N ASN A 37 18.50 -9.79 1.06
CA ASN A 37 19.05 -11.14 1.17
C ASN A 37 18.07 -12.19 1.74
N LYS A 38 16.92 -11.73 2.25
CA LYS A 38 15.80 -12.58 2.70
C LYS A 38 14.68 -12.65 1.65
N MET A 39 14.95 -12.20 0.41
CA MET A 39 13.98 -12.10 -0.69
C MET A 39 12.77 -11.20 -0.37
N MET A 40 12.93 -10.27 0.59
CA MET A 40 11.86 -9.34 0.95
C MET A 40 12.00 -8.02 0.19
N PRO A 41 10.90 -7.50 -0.40
CA PRO A 41 10.90 -6.22 -1.10
C PRO A 41 11.26 -5.06 -0.15
N THR A 42 12.34 -4.33 -0.47
CA THR A 42 12.87 -3.24 0.37
C THR A 42 12.90 -1.90 -0.32
N SER A 43 13.10 -1.87 -1.62
CA SER A 43 13.27 -0.64 -2.40
C SER A 43 12.67 -0.77 -3.80
N MET A 44 12.49 0.39 -4.45
CA MET A 44 11.94 0.47 -5.79
C MET A 44 12.70 1.55 -6.58
N LEU A 45 13.03 1.26 -7.84
CA LEU A 45 13.52 2.27 -8.77
C LEU A 45 12.37 3.15 -9.23
N GLN A 46 12.63 4.45 -9.36
CA GLN A 46 11.66 5.45 -9.78
C GLN A 46 12.31 6.40 -10.81
N SER A 47 11.51 6.90 -11.75
CA SER A 47 11.92 8.00 -12.59
C SER A 47 11.99 9.31 -11.79
N LEU A 48 12.99 10.14 -12.09
CA LEU A 48 13.07 11.49 -11.54
C LEU A 48 11.97 12.40 -12.11
N ASP A 49 11.61 12.19 -13.39
CA ASP A 49 10.65 12.99 -14.15
C ASP A 49 9.46 12.12 -14.60
N ALA A 50 8.80 11.45 -13.63
CA ALA A 50 7.70 10.53 -13.93
C ALA A 50 6.46 11.24 -14.52
N ASN A 51 6.30 12.54 -14.30
CA ASN A 51 5.16 13.32 -14.77
C ASN A 51 5.55 14.79 -15.01
N THR A 52 5.20 15.33 -16.16
CA THR A 52 5.52 16.72 -16.56
C THR A 52 4.85 17.79 -15.71
N THR A 53 3.71 17.47 -15.07
CA THR A 53 2.96 18.38 -14.18
C THR A 53 3.25 18.12 -12.70
N GLN A 54 4.31 17.38 -12.37
CA GLN A 54 4.60 16.97 -10.99
C GLN A 54 4.73 18.16 -10.03
N ALA A 55 5.41 19.23 -10.44
CA ALA A 55 5.59 20.42 -9.61
C ALA A 55 4.25 21.11 -9.27
N GLU A 56 3.32 21.13 -10.21
CA GLU A 56 1.98 21.70 -10.02
C GLU A 56 1.13 20.78 -9.12
N SER A 57 1.11 19.50 -9.43
CA SER A 57 0.41 18.47 -8.62
C SER A 57 0.89 18.49 -7.18
N LEU A 58 2.20 18.65 -6.96
CA LEU A 58 2.77 18.76 -5.61
C LEU A 58 2.28 19.99 -4.86
N LYS A 59 2.20 21.15 -5.52
CA LYS A 59 1.64 22.37 -4.88
C LYS A 59 0.21 22.13 -4.41
N PHE A 60 -0.64 21.51 -5.26
CA PHE A 60 -2.00 21.16 -4.88
C PHE A 60 -2.03 20.12 -3.74
N GLN A 61 -1.21 19.09 -3.80
CA GLN A 61 -1.14 18.05 -2.76
C GLN A 61 -0.76 18.65 -1.39
N LEU A 62 0.15 19.62 -1.35
CA LEU A 62 0.56 20.33 -0.14
C LEU A 62 -0.53 21.27 0.39
N ALA A 63 -1.25 21.94 -0.53
CA ALA A 63 -2.28 22.93 -0.20
C ALA A 63 -3.62 22.32 0.27
N VAL A 64 -3.78 20.99 0.22
CA VAL A 64 -5.02 20.33 0.66
C VAL A 64 -5.31 20.64 2.13
N SER A 65 -6.50 21.17 2.41
CA SER A 65 -6.92 21.55 3.76
C SER A 65 -7.09 20.32 4.68
N GLU A 66 -6.91 20.49 5.98
CA GLU A 66 -7.10 19.42 6.97
C GLU A 66 -8.51 18.79 6.95
N PRO A 67 -9.62 19.55 6.81
CA PRO A 67 -10.93 18.94 6.67
C PRO A 67 -11.02 18.02 5.44
N MET A 68 -10.46 18.43 4.30
CA MET A 68 -10.45 17.65 3.07
C MET A 68 -9.60 16.38 3.22
N LYS A 69 -8.44 16.46 3.86
CA LYS A 69 -7.60 15.30 4.21
C LYS A 69 -8.37 14.30 5.07
N LYS A 70 -9.10 14.78 6.08
CA LYS A 70 -9.91 13.93 6.95
C LYS A 70 -11.05 13.23 6.21
N GLN A 71 -11.68 13.91 5.25
CA GLN A 71 -12.74 13.30 4.42
C GLN A 71 -12.15 12.26 3.44
N ALA A 72 -11.05 12.56 2.80
CA ALA A 72 -10.36 11.60 1.93
C ALA A 72 -9.91 10.37 2.73
N TRP A 73 -9.38 10.58 3.94
CA TRP A 73 -9.00 9.48 4.84
C TRP A 73 -10.18 8.60 5.21
N LYS A 74 -11.33 9.20 5.55
CA LYS A 74 -12.57 8.47 5.81
C LYS A 74 -12.93 7.54 4.64
N GLN A 75 -12.95 8.05 3.40
CA GLN A 75 -13.27 7.25 2.20
C GLN A 75 -12.29 6.09 1.99
N ILE A 76 -11.00 6.32 2.25
CA ILE A 76 -9.97 5.27 2.15
C ILE A 76 -10.25 4.17 3.17
N ILE A 77 -10.56 4.52 4.42
CA ILE A 77 -10.84 3.54 5.48
C ILE A 77 -12.14 2.78 5.20
N GLU A 78 -13.21 3.45 4.75
CA GLU A 78 -14.46 2.81 4.32
C GLU A 78 -14.19 1.77 3.22
N SER A 79 -13.48 2.16 2.17
CA SER A 79 -13.13 1.28 1.05
C SER A 79 -12.24 0.12 1.48
N LYS A 80 -11.26 0.38 2.35
CA LYS A 80 -10.37 -0.65 2.88
C LYS A 80 -11.15 -1.72 3.65
N ILE A 81 -12.04 -1.32 4.55
CA ILE A 81 -12.83 -2.26 5.35
C ILE A 81 -13.86 -3.00 4.47
N ALA A 82 -14.46 -2.31 3.48
CA ALA A 82 -15.36 -2.94 2.52
C ALA A 82 -14.65 -4.02 1.69
N ASN A 83 -13.41 -3.76 1.25
CA ASN A 83 -12.58 -4.75 0.55
C ASN A 83 -12.22 -5.93 1.46
N GLN A 84 -11.90 -5.70 2.74
CA GLN A 84 -11.70 -6.77 3.71
C GLN A 84 -12.97 -7.63 3.88
N SER A 85 -14.14 -6.99 3.92
CA SER A 85 -15.45 -7.70 3.94
C SER A 85 -15.62 -8.58 2.70
N ALA A 86 -15.32 -8.06 1.50
CA ALA A 86 -15.39 -8.83 0.27
C ALA A 86 -14.44 -10.04 0.30
N VAL A 87 -13.21 -9.87 0.79
CA VAL A 87 -12.23 -10.97 0.93
C VAL A 87 -12.75 -12.05 1.89
N LEU A 88 -13.38 -11.69 3.01
CA LEU A 88 -14.04 -12.67 3.89
C LEU A 88 -15.09 -13.48 3.13
N GLY A 89 -15.91 -12.83 2.32
CA GLY A 89 -16.91 -13.51 1.49
C GLY A 89 -16.28 -14.49 0.50
N LEU A 90 -15.19 -14.09 -0.18
CA LEU A 90 -14.45 -14.98 -1.10
C LEU A 90 -13.82 -16.18 -0.37
N ALA A 91 -13.43 -16.00 0.89
CA ALA A 91 -12.90 -17.07 1.75
C ALA A 91 -14.01 -17.93 2.42
N GLY A 92 -15.27 -17.78 2.04
CA GLY A 92 -16.40 -18.51 2.63
C GLY A 92 -16.72 -18.12 4.08
N LYS A 93 -16.27 -16.94 4.53
CA LYS A 93 -16.51 -16.41 5.88
C LYS A 93 -17.66 -15.41 5.90
N ASN A 94 -18.16 -15.08 7.09
CA ASN A 94 -19.20 -14.07 7.24
C ASN A 94 -18.66 -12.67 6.90
N LYS A 95 -18.95 -12.19 5.69
CA LYS A 95 -18.54 -10.84 5.24
C LYS A 95 -19.27 -9.72 5.99
N ASP A 96 -20.50 -9.96 6.46
CA ASP A 96 -21.36 -8.93 7.03
C ASP A 96 -20.90 -8.47 8.43
N ILE A 97 -20.01 -9.22 9.06
CA ILE A 97 -19.43 -8.87 10.36
C ILE A 97 -18.68 -7.52 10.31
N LEU A 98 -18.20 -7.09 9.14
CA LEU A 98 -17.48 -5.84 8.95
C LEU A 98 -18.39 -4.65 8.55
N LYS A 99 -19.67 -4.89 8.19
CA LYS A 99 -20.62 -3.82 7.82
C LYS A 99 -20.72 -2.68 8.85
N PRO A 100 -20.84 -2.95 10.18
CA PRO A 100 -20.95 -1.89 11.18
C PRO A 100 -19.71 -0.99 11.25
N TYR A 101 -18.56 -1.48 10.80
CA TYR A 101 -17.32 -0.73 10.83
C TYR A 101 -17.24 0.25 9.66
N TYR A 102 -17.41 -0.19 8.40
CA TYR A 102 -17.28 0.71 7.25
C TYR A 102 -18.47 1.67 7.08
N ASN A 103 -19.68 1.31 7.54
CA ASN A 103 -20.83 2.20 7.48
C ASN A 103 -20.77 3.36 8.49
N ASN A 104 -19.91 3.28 9.51
CA ASN A 104 -19.86 4.23 10.62
C ASN A 104 -18.49 4.90 10.80
N VAL A 105 -17.67 4.96 9.74
CA VAL A 105 -16.39 5.66 9.80
C VAL A 105 -16.61 7.16 9.91
N LYS A 106 -16.05 7.77 10.96
CA LYS A 106 -16.09 9.21 11.16
C LYS A 106 -14.98 9.91 10.39
N SER A 107 -15.11 11.22 10.22
CA SER A 107 -14.09 12.06 9.58
C SER A 107 -12.72 11.86 10.26
N GLY A 108 -11.71 11.52 9.46
CA GLY A 108 -10.37 11.22 9.96
C GLY A 108 -10.24 9.93 10.78
N ASP A 109 -11.24 9.03 10.73
CA ASP A 109 -11.31 7.78 11.50
C ASP A 109 -11.04 8.00 13.01
N SER A 110 -11.70 8.99 13.59
CA SER A 110 -11.43 9.45 14.97
C SER A 110 -11.68 8.40 16.05
N ASP A 111 -12.51 7.40 15.78
CA ASP A 111 -12.83 6.26 16.66
C ASP A 111 -12.08 4.96 16.26
N ASN A 112 -11.08 5.07 15.39
CA ASN A 112 -10.19 3.98 14.97
C ASN A 112 -10.95 2.74 14.45
N ARG A 113 -11.92 2.96 13.56
CA ARG A 113 -12.66 1.86 12.91
C ARG A 113 -11.75 0.96 12.09
N GLU A 114 -10.68 1.52 11.51
CA GLU A 114 -9.65 0.75 10.81
C GLU A 114 -9.04 -0.33 11.71
N GLY A 115 -8.56 0.05 12.89
CA GLY A 115 -7.93 -0.87 13.82
C GLY A 115 -8.90 -1.92 14.37
N LEU A 116 -10.13 -1.50 14.72
CA LEU A 116 -11.16 -2.41 15.20
C LEU A 116 -11.57 -3.42 14.13
N ALA A 117 -11.83 -2.97 12.90
CA ALA A 117 -12.17 -3.84 11.77
C ALA A 117 -11.02 -4.80 11.43
N ALA A 118 -9.78 -4.32 11.45
CA ALA A 118 -8.60 -5.15 11.17
C ALA A 118 -8.49 -6.32 12.16
N LYS A 119 -8.73 -6.10 13.45
CA LYS A 119 -8.74 -7.17 14.45
C LYS A 119 -9.80 -8.23 14.14
N VAL A 120 -11.03 -7.80 13.84
CA VAL A 120 -12.13 -8.71 13.48
C VAL A 120 -11.82 -9.46 12.19
N TYR A 121 -11.31 -8.75 11.17
CA TYR A 121 -10.94 -9.32 9.88
C TYR A 121 -9.91 -10.45 10.01
N TRP A 122 -8.79 -10.18 10.69
CA TRP A 122 -7.71 -11.16 10.84
C TRP A 122 -8.15 -12.37 11.65
N ASN A 123 -8.90 -12.15 12.72
CA ASN A 123 -9.43 -13.24 13.53
C ASN A 123 -10.44 -14.11 12.74
N SER A 124 -11.28 -13.49 11.90
CA SER A 124 -12.23 -14.22 11.07
C SER A 124 -11.53 -15.02 9.97
N LEU A 125 -10.42 -14.51 9.44
CA LEU A 125 -9.70 -15.14 8.33
C LEU A 125 -8.80 -16.29 8.80
N PHE A 126 -8.03 -16.07 9.87
CA PHE A 126 -6.98 -16.99 10.33
C PHE A 126 -7.21 -17.59 11.74
N GLY A 127 -8.30 -17.21 12.39
CA GLY A 127 -8.61 -17.65 13.76
C GLY A 127 -8.13 -16.69 14.84
N ASN A 128 -8.68 -16.87 16.07
CA ASN A 128 -8.47 -15.94 17.20
C ASN A 128 -7.03 -15.91 17.74
N SER A 129 -6.23 -16.92 17.48
CA SER A 129 -4.82 -16.97 17.87
C SER A 129 -3.91 -16.17 16.95
N PHE A 130 -4.39 -15.81 15.75
CA PHE A 130 -3.58 -15.08 14.79
C PHE A 130 -3.38 -13.63 15.22
N LYS A 131 -2.12 -13.20 15.19
CA LYS A 131 -1.72 -11.79 15.36
C LYS A 131 -1.03 -11.30 14.09
N ARG A 132 -1.49 -10.17 13.57
CA ARG A 132 -0.84 -9.50 12.44
C ARG A 132 0.41 -8.77 12.94
N GLU A 133 1.58 -9.32 12.61
CA GLU A 133 2.88 -8.84 13.07
C GLU A 133 3.80 -8.57 11.88
N ARG A 134 4.77 -7.66 12.08
CA ARG A 134 5.72 -7.29 11.04
C ARG A 134 6.73 -8.42 10.77
N ASP A 135 7.22 -9.06 11.83
CA ASP A 135 8.27 -10.07 11.77
C ASP A 135 7.75 -11.47 12.18
N GLY A 136 6.43 -11.67 12.05
CA GLY A 136 5.77 -12.92 12.46
C GLY A 136 5.99 -14.08 11.49
N CYS A 137 5.81 -15.29 12.02
CA CYS A 137 5.81 -16.54 11.24
C CYS A 137 4.71 -16.53 10.16
N PRO A 138 4.73 -17.48 9.20
CA PRO A 138 3.64 -17.63 8.26
C PRO A 138 2.27 -17.66 8.95
N PRO A 139 1.22 -17.00 8.41
CA PRO A 139 1.17 -16.33 7.10
C PRO A 139 1.68 -14.87 7.08
N ASN A 140 2.19 -14.32 8.20
CA ASN A 140 2.62 -12.92 8.27
C ASN A 140 3.70 -12.58 7.24
N ALA A 141 4.68 -13.44 7.02
CA ALA A 141 5.75 -13.23 6.04
C ALA A 141 5.18 -13.07 4.62
N LEU A 142 4.26 -13.95 4.21
CA LEU A 142 3.58 -13.88 2.91
C LEU A 142 2.72 -12.61 2.77
N LEU A 143 2.02 -12.24 3.83
CA LEU A 143 1.23 -11.00 3.87
C LEU A 143 2.14 -9.77 3.75
N ASN A 144 3.29 -9.75 4.42
CA ASN A 144 4.26 -8.66 4.35
C ASN A 144 4.82 -8.52 2.92
N TYR A 145 5.14 -9.64 2.28
CA TYR A 145 5.60 -9.68 0.90
C TYR A 145 4.53 -9.09 -0.05
N GLY A 146 3.30 -9.61 0.01
CA GLY A 146 2.19 -9.12 -0.81
C GLY A 146 1.89 -7.63 -0.59
N TYR A 147 1.90 -7.16 0.65
CA TYR A 147 1.74 -5.73 0.96
C TYR A 147 2.88 -4.86 0.44
N ALA A 148 4.11 -5.36 0.40
CA ALA A 148 5.23 -4.62 -0.18
C ALA A 148 5.07 -4.44 -1.70
N ILE A 149 4.64 -5.49 -2.42
CA ILE A 149 4.32 -5.41 -3.85
C ILE A 149 3.16 -4.44 -4.10
N LEU A 150 2.06 -4.55 -3.34
CA LEU A 150 0.91 -3.66 -3.47
C LEU A 150 1.29 -2.20 -3.22
N ARG A 151 2.11 -1.94 -2.20
CA ARG A 151 2.62 -0.59 -1.90
C ARG A 151 3.44 -0.03 -3.06
N ALA A 152 4.28 -0.85 -3.70
CA ALA A 152 5.06 -0.43 -4.86
C ALA A 152 4.16 -0.12 -6.07
N ALA A 153 3.13 -0.94 -6.32
CA ALA A 153 2.16 -0.68 -7.39
C ALA A 153 1.40 0.63 -7.17
N VAL A 154 0.96 0.90 -5.93
CA VAL A 154 0.30 2.17 -5.56
C VAL A 154 1.27 3.35 -5.71
N ALA A 155 2.52 3.22 -5.24
CA ALA A 155 3.53 4.27 -5.39
C ALA A 155 3.79 4.60 -6.86
N ARG A 156 3.89 3.57 -7.73
CA ARG A 156 3.99 3.74 -9.18
C ARG A 156 2.82 4.55 -9.75
N ALA A 157 1.58 4.20 -9.39
CA ALA A 157 0.39 4.89 -9.86
C ALA A 157 0.35 6.36 -9.42
N LEU A 158 0.72 6.64 -8.16
CA LEU A 158 0.79 8.00 -7.63
C LEU A 158 1.85 8.83 -8.36
N LEU A 159 3.05 8.28 -8.57
CA LEU A 159 4.12 8.97 -9.31
C LEU A 159 3.72 9.25 -10.76
N GLY A 160 3.12 8.28 -11.44
CA GLY A 160 2.58 8.46 -12.80
C GLY A 160 1.50 9.53 -12.88
N SER A 161 0.80 9.80 -11.76
CA SER A 161 -0.18 10.89 -11.63
C SER A 161 0.42 12.22 -11.13
N GLY A 162 1.75 12.31 -11.00
CA GLY A 162 2.44 13.50 -10.51
C GLY A 162 2.35 13.73 -9.00
N LEU A 163 1.93 12.71 -8.23
CA LEU A 163 1.80 12.79 -6.78
C LEU A 163 3.02 12.18 -6.07
N LEU A 164 3.40 12.71 -4.92
CA LEU A 164 4.44 12.12 -4.09
C LEU A 164 3.84 11.11 -3.10
N PRO A 165 4.22 9.81 -3.19
CA PRO A 165 3.68 8.76 -2.31
C PRO A 165 4.12 8.91 -0.85
N ASN A 166 5.19 9.66 -0.58
CA ASN A 166 5.70 9.94 0.76
C ASN A 166 4.88 11.00 1.53
N LEU A 167 4.05 11.77 0.83
CA LEU A 167 3.11 12.69 1.45
C LEU A 167 1.82 11.95 1.77
N GLY A 168 1.74 11.41 2.99
CA GLY A 168 0.53 10.75 3.48
C GLY A 168 -0.64 11.72 3.59
N ILE A 169 -1.87 11.24 3.31
CA ILE A 169 -3.08 12.07 3.37
C ILE A 169 -3.36 12.48 4.81
N PHE A 170 -3.44 11.54 5.75
CA PHE A 170 -3.79 11.80 7.16
C PHE A 170 -3.14 10.81 8.14
N HIS A 171 -2.16 10.03 7.71
CA HIS A 171 -1.54 9.02 8.54
C HIS A 171 -0.67 9.65 9.63
N LYS A 172 -1.07 9.53 10.90
CA LYS A 172 -0.40 10.15 12.06
C LYS A 172 0.77 9.35 12.63
N SER A 173 1.23 8.28 11.99
CA SER A 173 2.30 7.46 12.54
C SER A 173 3.67 8.15 12.40
N ARG A 174 3.94 9.08 13.31
CA ARG A 174 5.24 9.73 13.49
C ARG A 174 6.26 8.80 14.19
N ASP A 175 5.80 7.72 14.83
CA ASP A 175 6.57 6.99 15.85
C ASP A 175 6.97 5.56 15.46
N ARG A 176 7.02 5.20 14.17
CA ARG A 176 7.48 3.86 13.76
C ARG A 176 8.91 3.83 13.25
N LYS A 177 9.77 4.76 13.70
CA LYS A 177 11.20 4.76 13.38
C LYS A 177 12.11 4.52 14.58
N SER A 178 11.59 4.10 15.71
CA SER A 178 12.43 3.73 16.84
C SER A 178 11.99 2.36 17.36
N THR A 179 12.55 1.37 16.83
CA THR A 179 13.10 0.13 17.41
C THR A 179 13.53 -0.78 16.29
#